data_491a80b351b5b153c09b4e173d1536d3
#
_entry.id   491a80b351b5b153c09b4e173d1536d3
#
_cell.length_a   1.000
_cell.length_b   1.000
_cell.length_c   1.000
_cell.angle_alpha   90.00
_cell.angle_beta   90.00
_cell.angle_gamma   90.00
#
_symmetry.space_group_name_H-M   'P 1'
#
loop_
_entity.id
_entity.type
_entity.pdbx_description
1 polymer ?
#
loop_
_entity_poly.entity_id
_entity_poly.type
_entity_poly.pdbx_seq_one_letter_code
_entity_poly.pdbx_strand_id
1 'polypeptide(L)'
;MEKFLDKLIAISAKFAQNSVLNIIQGAFMMLMPITMIGGFTALFNGLGIEAYQAFITSTGIKAVLSTIYQWTIGMFGVYVAFLVAYQFAKTHRCAKSDIAVGLTSLACFLIVTPIVTPEDPYAPSMLPTSWLGSSGLFTAIIIGFVVGYIFKFCTEKNIVIKLPEQVPPMVSAQFTSIIPGAVSMIVFGIIGAVFAKTSFGSFHQVIYSIVSTPLNAVGSNVFGYWILVVVLYGLWFCGIHGGMTVGPIIMMLFMQLQMDNMTAYQSNMPLPHKFIGDALSFGTGSIPLVIAALIFCKSESCKSITRLGFLPAFFGVDEPVYFGLPMILNPIFFIPWVLIAPTVSVFGTHILKTIGLLGYANGTAGSNAANLPFFVGNMMNYGIGGLIWGFVLFAIIVIAYIPFIKAYDKQMLEKEQKTAE
;
A
#
# COMPACT_ATOMS: atom_id res chain seq x y z
N MET A 1 29.76 1.46 -13.55
CA MET A 1 28.68 2.09 -12.76
C MET A 1 27.82 3.01 -13.65
N GLU A 2 28.45 3.92 -14.41
CA GLU A 2 27.71 4.82 -15.34
C GLU A 2 26.83 4.08 -16.34
N LYS A 3 27.34 3.08 -17.08
CA LYS A 3 26.53 2.29 -18.03
C LYS A 3 25.34 1.58 -17.39
N PHE A 4 25.42 1.21 -16.12
CA PHE A 4 24.31 0.62 -15.38
C PHE A 4 23.26 1.68 -15.01
N LEU A 5 23.71 2.85 -14.57
CA LEU A 5 22.84 3.99 -14.27
C LEU A 5 22.13 4.49 -15.53
N ASP A 6 22.84 4.59 -16.68
CA ASP A 6 22.24 4.99 -17.95
C ASP A 6 21.16 4.01 -18.43
N LYS A 7 21.37 2.69 -18.23
CA LYS A 7 20.34 1.68 -18.50
C LYS A 7 19.13 1.84 -17.57
N LEU A 8 19.34 2.07 -16.28
CA LEU A 8 18.24 2.31 -15.33
C LEU A 8 17.45 3.57 -15.70
N ILE A 9 18.13 4.66 -16.07
CA ILE A 9 17.49 5.89 -16.51
C ILE A 9 16.67 5.66 -17.78
N ALA A 10 17.21 4.92 -18.76
CA ALA A 10 16.48 4.60 -20.00
C ALA A 10 15.23 3.72 -19.74
N ILE A 11 15.34 2.73 -18.85
CA ILE A 11 14.20 1.91 -18.41
C ILE A 11 13.18 2.77 -17.66
N SER A 12 13.63 3.64 -16.75
CA SER A 12 12.77 4.59 -16.02
C SER A 12 11.96 5.47 -16.97
N ALA A 13 12.61 6.03 -18.01
CA ALA A 13 11.95 6.84 -19.02
C ALA A 13 10.85 6.07 -19.78
N LYS A 14 11.09 4.79 -20.09
CA LYS A 14 10.11 3.92 -20.77
C LYS A 14 8.91 3.60 -19.88
N PHE A 15 9.12 3.37 -18.57
CA PHE A 15 8.03 3.18 -17.61
C PHE A 15 7.25 4.48 -17.38
N ALA A 16 7.93 5.62 -17.28
CA ALA A 16 7.30 6.93 -17.12
C ALA A 16 6.36 7.32 -18.26
N GLN A 17 6.51 6.71 -19.44
CA GLN A 17 5.62 6.92 -20.60
C GLN A 17 4.44 5.95 -20.63
N ASN A 18 4.37 4.96 -19.75
CA ASN A 18 3.28 3.99 -19.73
C ASN A 18 2.00 4.61 -19.13
N SER A 19 0.96 4.71 -19.95
CA SER A 19 -0.31 5.35 -19.55
C SER A 19 -0.98 4.66 -18.35
N VAL A 20 -0.94 3.32 -18.28
CA VAL A 20 -1.55 2.56 -17.16
C VAL A 20 -0.83 2.89 -15.85
N LEU A 21 0.50 2.88 -15.89
CA LEU A 21 1.33 3.18 -14.72
C LEU A 21 1.13 4.63 -14.26
N ASN A 22 1.07 5.58 -15.20
CA ASN A 22 0.84 6.99 -14.90
C ASN A 22 -0.54 7.24 -14.30
N ILE A 23 -1.58 6.53 -14.75
CA ILE A 23 -2.92 6.62 -14.18
C ILE A 23 -2.93 6.14 -12.74
N ILE A 24 -2.33 4.98 -12.46
CA ILE A 24 -2.23 4.42 -11.11
C ILE A 24 -1.45 5.37 -10.20
N GLN A 25 -0.26 5.78 -10.64
CA GLN A 25 0.57 6.72 -9.88
C GLN A 25 -0.15 8.04 -9.59
N GLY A 26 -0.81 8.62 -10.60
CA GLY A 26 -1.57 9.86 -10.44
C GLY A 26 -2.73 9.72 -9.45
N ALA A 27 -3.44 8.60 -9.46
CA ALA A 27 -4.50 8.30 -8.50
C ALA A 27 -3.96 8.21 -7.05
N PHE A 28 -2.84 7.50 -6.85
CA PHE A 28 -2.22 7.38 -5.52
C PHE A 28 -1.63 8.69 -5.01
N MET A 29 -1.04 9.51 -5.88
CA MET A 29 -0.56 10.84 -5.50
C MET A 29 -1.68 11.75 -4.99
N MET A 30 -2.89 11.65 -5.56
CA MET A 30 -4.06 12.40 -5.08
C MET A 30 -4.55 11.91 -3.71
N LEU A 31 -4.28 10.66 -3.35
CA LEU A 31 -4.62 10.09 -2.04
C LEU A 31 -3.67 10.48 -0.92
N MET A 32 -2.48 11.00 -1.23
CA MET A 32 -1.42 11.28 -0.27
C MET A 32 -1.89 12.05 0.99
N PRO A 33 -2.69 13.14 0.90
CA PRO A 33 -3.13 13.86 2.10
C PRO A 33 -3.97 12.99 3.06
N ILE A 34 -4.86 12.16 2.50
CA ILE A 34 -5.74 11.28 3.28
C ILE A 34 -4.93 10.17 3.95
N THR A 35 -3.99 9.57 3.21
CA THR A 35 -3.13 8.51 3.75
C THR A 35 -2.16 9.02 4.81
N MET A 36 -1.64 10.23 4.66
CA MET A 36 -0.79 10.85 5.69
C MET A 36 -1.57 11.06 6.99
N ILE A 37 -2.77 11.65 6.93
CA ILE A 37 -3.60 11.86 8.12
C ILE A 37 -3.94 10.51 8.78
N GLY A 38 -4.37 9.52 8.00
CA GLY A 38 -4.65 8.18 8.51
C GLY A 38 -3.43 7.49 9.11
N GLY A 39 -2.25 7.64 8.50
CA GLY A 39 -0.98 7.12 9.01
C GLY A 39 -0.60 7.74 10.37
N PHE A 40 -0.71 9.06 10.52
CA PHE A 40 -0.47 9.70 11.82
C PHE A 40 -1.46 9.24 12.89
N THR A 41 -2.74 9.07 12.56
CA THR A 41 -3.71 8.57 13.52
C THR A 41 -3.43 7.11 13.93
N ALA A 42 -3.00 6.26 12.99
CA ALA A 42 -2.56 4.89 13.28
C ALA A 42 -1.35 4.88 14.23
N LEU A 43 -0.36 5.75 13.97
CA LEU A 43 0.81 5.91 14.82
C LEU A 43 0.41 6.25 16.25
N PHE A 44 -0.34 7.33 16.46
CA PHE A 44 -0.72 7.76 17.80
C PHE A 44 -1.63 6.74 18.50
N ASN A 45 -2.49 6.04 17.75
CA ASN A 45 -3.35 5.00 18.30
C ASN A 45 -2.58 3.73 18.72
N GLY A 46 -1.48 3.41 18.03
CA GLY A 46 -0.68 2.20 18.20
C GLY A 46 0.52 2.31 19.15
N LEU A 47 0.81 3.49 19.71
CA LEU A 47 1.95 3.65 20.64
C LEU A 47 1.78 2.73 21.86
N GLY A 48 2.67 1.72 22.00
CA GLY A 48 2.62 0.69 23.04
C GLY A 48 3.09 1.13 24.45
N ILE A 49 2.88 2.40 24.81
CA ILE A 49 3.22 2.95 26.13
C ILE A 49 1.96 2.84 27.01
N GLU A 50 2.02 2.02 28.07
CA GLU A 50 0.87 1.68 28.90
C GLU A 50 0.16 2.93 29.48
N ALA A 51 0.91 3.86 30.06
CA ALA A 51 0.37 5.10 30.62
C ALA A 51 -0.31 5.96 29.53
N TYR A 52 0.25 6.00 28.31
CA TYR A 52 -0.33 6.70 27.18
C TYR A 52 -1.62 6.02 26.70
N GLN A 53 -1.63 4.69 26.58
CA GLN A 53 -2.82 3.95 26.18
C GLN A 53 -3.97 4.13 27.19
N ALA A 54 -3.65 4.11 28.49
CA ALA A 54 -4.64 4.39 29.52
C ALA A 54 -5.21 5.81 29.40
N PHE A 55 -4.35 6.81 29.15
CA PHE A 55 -4.75 8.20 28.97
C PHE A 55 -5.66 8.39 27.75
N ILE A 56 -5.25 7.93 26.55
CA ILE A 56 -6.08 8.12 25.34
C ILE A 56 -7.39 7.34 25.38
N THR A 57 -7.43 6.23 26.12
CA THR A 57 -8.64 5.44 26.31
C THR A 57 -9.60 6.15 27.26
N SER A 58 -9.11 6.60 28.41
CA SER A 58 -9.93 7.29 29.42
C SER A 58 -10.49 8.64 28.96
N THR A 59 -9.75 9.34 28.08
CA THR A 59 -10.17 10.63 27.49
C THR A 59 -11.03 10.49 26.24
N GLY A 60 -11.21 9.28 25.69
CA GLY A 60 -11.94 9.07 24.43
C GLY A 60 -11.12 9.40 23.17
N ILE A 61 -9.91 9.90 23.29
CA ILE A 61 -9.01 10.23 22.15
C ILE A 61 -8.79 9.00 21.29
N LYS A 62 -8.65 7.82 21.88
CA LYS A 62 -8.47 6.55 21.14
C LYS A 62 -9.61 6.27 20.17
N ALA A 63 -10.85 6.55 20.55
CA ALA A 63 -12.02 6.37 19.68
C ALA A 63 -11.98 7.35 18.48
N VAL A 64 -11.59 8.59 18.72
CA VAL A 64 -11.42 9.60 17.65
C VAL A 64 -10.35 9.19 16.67
N LEU A 65 -9.16 8.78 17.14
CA LEU A 65 -8.06 8.31 16.29
C LEU A 65 -8.48 7.08 15.48
N SER A 66 -9.15 6.11 16.10
CA SER A 66 -9.67 4.92 15.42
C SER A 66 -10.69 5.27 14.34
N THR A 67 -11.57 6.23 14.59
CA THR A 67 -12.57 6.69 13.62
C THR A 67 -11.89 7.35 12.42
N ILE A 68 -10.92 8.24 12.65
CA ILE A 68 -10.20 8.88 11.55
C ILE A 68 -9.43 7.84 10.72
N TYR A 69 -8.75 6.88 11.37
CA TYR A 69 -8.08 5.78 10.69
C TYR A 69 -9.05 4.96 9.83
N GLN A 70 -10.21 4.59 10.39
CA GLN A 70 -11.22 3.79 9.69
C GLN A 70 -11.73 4.49 8.44
N TRP A 71 -11.98 5.79 8.50
CA TRP A 71 -12.51 6.57 7.37
C TRP A 71 -11.43 7.14 6.44
N THR A 72 -10.17 6.88 6.69
CA THR A 72 -9.05 7.20 5.81
C THR A 72 -8.45 5.92 5.21
N ILE A 73 -7.53 5.28 5.89
CA ILE A 73 -6.87 4.05 5.42
C ILE A 73 -7.86 2.87 5.34
N GLY A 74 -8.79 2.76 6.28
CA GLY A 74 -9.82 1.72 6.27
C GLY A 74 -10.77 1.77 5.06
N MET A 75 -10.86 2.92 4.37
CA MET A 75 -11.67 3.13 3.16
C MET A 75 -10.83 3.30 1.88
N PHE A 76 -9.59 2.87 1.90
CA PHE A 76 -8.64 3.11 0.82
C PHE A 76 -9.15 2.65 -0.56
N GLY A 77 -9.79 1.47 -0.64
CA GLY A 77 -10.35 0.95 -1.88
C GLY A 77 -11.45 1.83 -2.48
N VAL A 78 -12.26 2.44 -1.63
CA VAL A 78 -13.34 3.36 -2.05
C VAL A 78 -12.76 4.57 -2.79
N TYR A 79 -11.73 5.19 -2.21
CA TYR A 79 -11.06 6.33 -2.83
C TYR A 79 -10.34 5.97 -4.12
N VAL A 80 -9.69 4.81 -4.14
CA VAL A 80 -8.98 4.33 -5.34
C VAL A 80 -9.92 4.04 -6.48
N ALA A 81 -11.10 3.46 -6.21
CA ALA A 81 -12.12 3.21 -7.23
C ALA A 81 -12.52 4.49 -7.97
N PHE A 82 -12.69 5.59 -7.23
CA PHE A 82 -12.96 6.90 -7.81
C PHE A 82 -11.75 7.45 -8.58
N LEU A 83 -10.58 7.49 -7.93
CA LEU A 83 -9.42 8.22 -8.42
C LEU A 83 -8.78 7.58 -9.66
N VAL A 84 -8.77 6.24 -9.77
CA VAL A 84 -8.24 5.56 -10.95
C VAL A 84 -9.07 5.90 -12.20
N ALA A 85 -10.40 5.84 -12.09
CA ALA A 85 -11.28 6.18 -13.21
C ALA A 85 -11.23 7.68 -13.55
N TYR A 86 -11.20 8.54 -12.55
CA TYR A 86 -11.00 9.98 -12.72
C TYR A 86 -9.69 10.28 -13.46
N GLN A 87 -8.58 9.70 -13.00
CA GLN A 87 -7.27 9.90 -13.62
C GLN A 87 -7.19 9.29 -15.02
N PHE A 88 -7.86 8.16 -15.26
CA PHE A 88 -8.02 7.58 -16.58
C PHE A 88 -8.70 8.57 -17.53
N ALA A 89 -9.85 9.11 -17.12
CA ALA A 89 -10.62 10.06 -17.92
C ALA A 89 -9.81 11.31 -18.26
N LYS A 90 -9.12 11.86 -17.28
CA LYS A 90 -8.24 13.03 -17.43
C LYS A 90 -7.07 12.76 -18.38
N THR A 91 -6.42 11.59 -18.25
CA THR A 91 -5.27 11.22 -19.10
C THR A 91 -5.69 11.01 -20.55
N HIS A 92 -6.80 10.33 -20.77
CA HIS A 92 -7.29 10.00 -22.11
C HIS A 92 -8.23 11.05 -22.70
N ARG A 93 -8.63 12.06 -21.93
CA ARG A 93 -9.60 13.08 -22.34
C ARG A 93 -10.86 12.48 -22.97
N CYS A 94 -11.33 11.37 -22.38
CA CYS A 94 -12.37 10.53 -22.98
C CYS A 94 -13.78 10.84 -22.48
N ALA A 95 -13.95 11.85 -21.64
CA ALA A 95 -15.25 12.29 -21.13
C ALA A 95 -15.30 13.82 -21.03
N LYS A 96 -16.52 14.38 -21.09
CA LYS A 96 -16.73 15.81 -20.82
C LYS A 96 -16.66 16.16 -19.32
N SER A 97 -16.84 15.14 -18.46
CA SER A 97 -16.74 15.26 -17.00
C SER A 97 -15.93 14.11 -16.43
N ASP A 98 -14.67 14.34 -16.07
CA ASP A 98 -13.79 13.33 -15.43
C ASP A 98 -14.36 12.88 -14.09
N ILE A 99 -15.01 13.80 -13.36
CA ILE A 99 -15.66 13.53 -12.07
C ILE A 99 -16.80 12.50 -12.23
N ALA A 100 -17.60 12.61 -13.31
CA ALA A 100 -18.69 11.67 -13.57
C ALA A 100 -18.16 10.25 -13.78
N VAL A 101 -16.99 10.10 -14.44
CA VAL A 101 -16.33 8.79 -14.61
C VAL A 101 -15.88 8.23 -13.27
N GLY A 102 -15.27 9.06 -12.43
CA GLY A 102 -14.86 8.67 -11.08
C GLY A 102 -16.04 8.26 -10.19
N LEU A 103 -17.12 9.05 -10.17
CA LEU A 103 -18.33 8.72 -9.41
C LEU A 103 -19.00 7.44 -9.91
N THR A 104 -19.04 7.21 -11.24
CA THR A 104 -19.56 5.97 -11.82
C THR A 104 -18.73 4.76 -11.36
N SER A 105 -17.41 4.88 -11.37
CA SER A 105 -16.52 3.81 -10.90
C SER A 105 -16.72 3.51 -9.41
N LEU A 106 -16.85 4.54 -8.59
CA LEU A 106 -17.18 4.40 -7.18
C LEU A 106 -18.51 3.65 -6.97
N ALA A 107 -19.55 4.02 -7.73
CA ALA A 107 -20.84 3.33 -7.69
C ALA A 107 -20.71 1.87 -8.12
N CYS A 108 -19.95 1.57 -9.18
CA CYS A 108 -19.68 0.21 -9.64
C CYS A 108 -18.93 -0.62 -8.59
N PHE A 109 -17.98 -0.01 -7.88
CA PHE A 109 -17.26 -0.66 -6.78
C PHE A 109 -18.19 -1.06 -5.64
N LEU A 110 -19.11 -0.15 -5.25
CA LEU A 110 -20.10 -0.43 -4.23
C LEU A 110 -21.15 -1.46 -4.70
N ILE A 111 -21.52 -1.46 -5.96
CA ILE A 111 -22.46 -2.45 -6.56
C ILE A 111 -21.93 -3.88 -6.45
N VAL A 112 -20.63 -4.10 -6.60
CA VAL A 112 -20.04 -5.45 -6.46
C VAL A 112 -19.67 -5.80 -5.03
N THR A 113 -19.80 -4.85 -4.08
CA THR A 113 -19.53 -5.09 -2.66
C THR A 113 -20.73 -5.79 -2.03
N PRO A 114 -20.54 -6.97 -1.40
CA PRO A 114 -21.65 -7.71 -0.81
C PRO A 114 -22.25 -6.93 0.36
N ILE A 115 -23.57 -6.86 0.40
CA ILE A 115 -24.33 -6.32 1.52
C ILE A 115 -24.82 -7.50 2.38
N VAL A 116 -24.62 -7.41 3.69
CA VAL A 116 -25.17 -8.40 4.63
C VAL A 116 -26.57 -7.96 5.01
N THR A 117 -27.56 -8.75 4.59
CA THR A 117 -28.95 -8.58 5.00
C THR A 117 -29.20 -9.48 6.21
N PRO A 118 -29.58 -8.94 7.37
CA PRO A 118 -29.95 -9.75 8.54
C PRO A 118 -31.18 -10.64 8.26
N GLU A 119 -31.32 -11.74 9.00
CA GLU A 119 -32.50 -12.58 8.95
C GLU A 119 -33.77 -11.85 9.48
N ASP A 120 -33.57 -10.93 10.42
CA ASP A 120 -34.65 -10.06 10.92
C ASP A 120 -34.94 -8.97 9.84
N PRO A 121 -36.18 -8.95 9.28
CA PRO A 121 -36.58 -7.95 8.29
C PRO A 121 -36.53 -6.50 8.77
N TYR A 122 -36.56 -6.28 10.08
CA TYR A 122 -36.50 -4.94 10.68
C TYR A 122 -35.08 -4.49 11.03
N ALA A 123 -34.10 -5.39 11.00
CA ALA A 123 -32.71 -5.02 11.23
C ALA A 123 -32.11 -4.35 9.99
N PRO A 124 -31.29 -3.29 10.18
CA PRO A 124 -30.68 -2.59 9.05
C PRO A 124 -29.68 -3.49 8.32
N SER A 125 -29.68 -3.44 6.98
CA SER A 125 -28.63 -4.06 6.18
C SER A 125 -27.27 -3.44 6.51
N MET A 126 -26.22 -4.25 6.58
CA MET A 126 -24.88 -3.83 6.93
C MET A 126 -23.96 -3.92 5.72
N LEU A 127 -23.12 -2.92 5.54
CA LEU A 127 -22.04 -2.94 4.56
C LEU A 127 -20.75 -3.35 5.27
N PRO A 128 -20.20 -4.55 5.00
CA PRO A 128 -18.94 -4.97 5.59
C PRO A 128 -17.80 -4.05 5.11
N THR A 129 -17.08 -3.44 6.04
CA THR A 129 -15.98 -2.53 5.71
C THR A 129 -14.72 -3.26 5.23
N SER A 130 -14.65 -4.59 5.38
CA SER A 130 -13.50 -5.41 5.00
C SER A 130 -13.08 -5.25 3.53
N TRP A 131 -14.04 -5.11 2.61
CA TRP A 131 -13.77 -4.92 1.19
C TRP A 131 -13.57 -3.46 0.79
N LEU A 132 -13.89 -2.51 1.66
CA LEU A 132 -13.77 -1.07 1.34
C LEU A 132 -12.33 -0.54 1.50
N GLY A 133 -11.51 -1.27 2.24
CA GLY A 133 -10.10 -0.97 2.44
C GLY A 133 -9.18 -1.64 1.42
N SER A 134 -8.03 -2.06 1.90
CA SER A 134 -6.96 -2.68 1.10
C SER A 134 -7.36 -4.00 0.43
N SER A 135 -8.21 -4.82 1.07
CA SER A 135 -8.64 -6.09 0.48
C SER A 135 -9.44 -5.90 -0.82
N GLY A 136 -10.14 -4.77 -0.97
CA GLY A 136 -10.86 -4.41 -2.20
C GLY A 136 -10.03 -3.63 -3.20
N LEU A 137 -8.78 -3.34 -2.93
CA LEU A 137 -7.95 -2.44 -3.73
C LEU A 137 -7.75 -2.90 -5.17
N PHE A 138 -7.43 -4.19 -5.38
CA PHE A 138 -7.29 -4.73 -6.73
C PHE A 138 -8.59 -4.63 -7.52
N THR A 139 -9.71 -4.93 -6.86
CA THR A 139 -11.04 -4.78 -7.45
C THR A 139 -11.30 -3.33 -7.83
N ALA A 140 -10.94 -2.37 -6.98
CA ALA A 140 -11.08 -0.94 -7.23
C ALA A 140 -10.30 -0.48 -8.48
N ILE A 141 -9.04 -0.93 -8.61
CA ILE A 141 -8.20 -0.62 -9.76
C ILE A 141 -8.82 -1.18 -11.06
N ILE A 142 -9.21 -2.46 -11.04
CA ILE A 142 -9.82 -3.12 -12.21
C ILE A 142 -11.10 -2.39 -12.63
N ILE A 143 -11.98 -2.08 -11.69
CA ILE A 143 -13.22 -1.35 -11.95
C ILE A 143 -12.92 0.03 -12.52
N GLY A 144 -11.96 0.75 -11.94
CA GLY A 144 -11.55 2.07 -12.40
C GLY A 144 -11.14 2.09 -13.88
N PHE A 145 -10.31 1.12 -14.28
CA PHE A 145 -9.91 0.98 -15.68
C PHE A 145 -11.06 0.55 -16.59
N VAL A 146 -11.86 -0.45 -16.20
CA VAL A 146 -12.97 -0.94 -17.01
C VAL A 146 -13.99 0.16 -17.25
N VAL A 147 -14.38 0.91 -16.21
CA VAL A 147 -15.29 2.06 -16.35
C VAL A 147 -14.68 3.13 -17.24
N GLY A 148 -13.40 3.46 -17.07
CA GLY A 148 -12.68 4.38 -17.93
C GLY A 148 -12.74 3.96 -19.41
N TYR A 149 -12.50 2.68 -19.70
CA TYR A 149 -12.58 2.15 -21.06
C TYR A 149 -14.01 2.16 -21.62
N ILE A 150 -15.04 1.87 -20.81
CA ILE A 150 -16.45 1.96 -21.23
C ILE A 150 -16.78 3.41 -21.62
N PHE A 151 -16.40 4.39 -20.80
CA PHE A 151 -16.61 5.81 -21.13
C PHE A 151 -15.87 6.22 -22.39
N LYS A 152 -14.61 5.81 -22.53
CA LYS A 152 -13.81 6.06 -23.73
C LYS A 152 -14.50 5.50 -24.98
N PHE A 153 -14.91 4.23 -24.95
CA PHE A 153 -15.58 3.57 -26.05
C PHE A 153 -16.90 4.25 -26.42
N CYS A 154 -17.75 4.55 -25.43
CA CYS A 154 -19.03 5.21 -25.68
C CYS A 154 -18.84 6.61 -26.29
N THR A 155 -17.85 7.37 -25.80
CA THR A 155 -17.56 8.71 -26.31
C THR A 155 -17.02 8.66 -27.75
N GLU A 156 -16.06 7.79 -28.03
CA GLU A 156 -15.48 7.60 -29.36
C GLU A 156 -16.52 7.11 -30.39
N LYS A 157 -17.46 6.27 -29.97
CA LYS A 157 -18.56 5.75 -30.82
C LYS A 157 -19.78 6.65 -30.82
N ASN A 158 -19.74 7.81 -30.16
CA ASN A 158 -20.89 8.71 -30.02
C ASN A 158 -22.15 8.07 -29.39
N ILE A 159 -21.99 7.06 -28.54
CA ILE A 159 -23.05 6.40 -27.75
C ILE A 159 -23.28 7.23 -26.47
N VAL A 160 -23.79 8.44 -26.68
CA VAL A 160 -23.96 9.44 -25.59
C VAL A 160 -25.19 10.30 -25.88
N ILE A 161 -25.81 10.87 -24.85
CA ILE A 161 -26.90 11.83 -25.04
C ILE A 161 -26.27 13.18 -25.45
N LYS A 162 -26.60 13.65 -26.64
CA LYS A 162 -26.17 14.94 -27.16
C LYS A 162 -27.27 15.98 -26.91
N LEU A 163 -26.88 17.09 -26.28
CA LEU A 163 -27.74 18.22 -26.09
C LEU A 163 -27.38 19.36 -27.08
N PRO A 164 -28.36 20.24 -27.42
CA PRO A 164 -28.11 21.40 -28.26
C PRO A 164 -26.99 22.32 -27.68
N GLU A 165 -26.31 23.04 -28.57
CA GLU A 165 -25.19 23.90 -28.21
C GLU A 165 -25.54 25.04 -27.23
N GLN A 166 -26.80 25.42 -27.18
CA GLN A 166 -27.32 26.45 -26.26
C GLN A 166 -27.36 25.99 -24.81
N VAL A 167 -27.24 24.68 -24.54
CA VAL A 167 -27.23 24.15 -23.18
C VAL A 167 -25.86 24.39 -22.54
N PRO A 168 -25.81 24.88 -21.28
CA PRO A 168 -24.55 25.12 -20.59
C PRO A 168 -23.64 23.91 -20.61
N PRO A 169 -22.31 24.05 -20.85
CA PRO A 169 -21.36 22.95 -20.96
C PRO A 169 -21.37 21.98 -19.77
N MET A 170 -21.54 22.51 -18.56
CA MET A 170 -21.62 21.72 -17.33
C MET A 170 -22.81 20.74 -17.36
N VAL A 171 -24.00 21.20 -17.80
CA VAL A 171 -25.20 20.36 -17.92
C VAL A 171 -25.01 19.34 -19.02
N SER A 172 -24.54 19.76 -20.20
CA SER A 172 -24.25 18.88 -21.33
C SER A 172 -23.27 17.75 -20.96
N ALA A 173 -22.25 18.03 -20.13
CA ALA A 173 -21.29 17.07 -19.67
C ALA A 173 -21.93 15.95 -18.81
N GLN A 174 -22.89 16.29 -17.94
CA GLN A 174 -23.60 15.31 -17.12
C GLN A 174 -24.48 14.40 -17.97
N PHE A 175 -25.26 14.98 -18.89
CA PHE A 175 -26.12 14.18 -19.80
C PHE A 175 -25.31 13.24 -20.69
N THR A 176 -24.14 13.67 -21.16
CA THR A 176 -23.24 12.81 -21.97
C THR A 176 -22.76 11.60 -21.19
N SER A 177 -22.68 11.69 -19.86
CA SER A 177 -22.18 10.65 -18.96
C SER A 177 -23.25 9.60 -18.59
N ILE A 178 -24.54 9.85 -18.84
CA ILE A 178 -25.64 8.97 -18.42
C ILE A 178 -25.54 7.58 -19.06
N ILE A 179 -25.41 7.49 -20.37
CA ILE A 179 -25.37 6.20 -21.08
C ILE A 179 -24.12 5.39 -20.69
N PRO A 180 -22.88 5.94 -20.75
CA PRO A 180 -21.70 5.21 -20.31
C PRO A 180 -21.80 4.78 -18.83
N GLY A 181 -22.36 5.63 -17.98
CA GLY A 181 -22.59 5.32 -16.58
C GLY A 181 -23.56 4.16 -16.37
N ALA A 182 -24.72 4.20 -17.05
CA ALA A 182 -25.71 3.13 -16.99
C ALA A 182 -25.15 1.79 -17.50
N VAL A 183 -24.43 1.79 -18.62
CA VAL A 183 -23.75 0.59 -19.14
C VAL A 183 -22.77 0.05 -18.12
N SER A 184 -21.93 0.89 -17.52
CA SER A 184 -20.96 0.48 -16.50
C SER A 184 -21.63 -0.17 -15.30
N MET A 185 -22.69 0.48 -14.74
CA MET A 185 -23.40 -0.03 -13.57
C MET A 185 -24.13 -1.36 -13.87
N ILE A 186 -24.71 -1.51 -15.06
CA ILE A 186 -25.36 -2.76 -15.49
C ILE A 186 -24.32 -3.88 -15.61
N VAL A 187 -23.19 -3.62 -16.25
CA VAL A 187 -22.10 -4.60 -16.40
C VAL A 187 -21.63 -5.08 -15.03
N PHE A 188 -21.32 -4.17 -14.11
CA PHE A 188 -20.85 -4.55 -12.77
C PHE A 188 -21.97 -5.12 -11.89
N GLY A 189 -23.23 -4.73 -12.09
CA GLY A 189 -24.37 -5.38 -11.46
C GLY A 189 -24.50 -6.85 -11.87
N ILE A 190 -24.35 -7.15 -13.17
CA ILE A 190 -24.33 -8.53 -13.67
C ILE A 190 -23.13 -9.30 -13.11
N ILE A 191 -21.93 -8.72 -13.13
CA ILE A 191 -20.73 -9.32 -12.56
C ILE A 191 -20.94 -9.64 -11.07
N GLY A 192 -21.44 -8.69 -10.29
CA GLY A 192 -21.73 -8.90 -8.86
C GLY A 192 -22.74 -10.03 -8.63
N ALA A 193 -23.83 -10.04 -9.38
CA ALA A 193 -24.87 -11.06 -9.28
C ALA A 193 -24.37 -12.47 -9.68
N VAL A 194 -23.52 -12.57 -10.71
CA VAL A 194 -22.92 -13.84 -11.13
C VAL A 194 -21.99 -14.38 -10.06
N PHE A 195 -21.07 -13.55 -9.56
CA PHE A 195 -20.09 -14.02 -8.57
C PHE A 195 -20.69 -14.26 -7.19
N ALA A 196 -21.79 -13.59 -6.83
CA ALA A 196 -22.54 -13.90 -5.60
C ALA A 196 -23.10 -15.32 -5.58
N LYS A 197 -23.36 -15.93 -6.76
CA LYS A 197 -23.82 -17.32 -6.88
C LYS A 197 -22.71 -18.36 -6.96
N THR A 198 -21.45 -17.95 -7.03
CA THR A 198 -20.30 -18.86 -7.05
C THR A 198 -19.88 -19.23 -5.63
N SER A 199 -19.02 -20.25 -5.51
CA SER A 199 -18.39 -20.61 -4.22
C SER A 199 -17.56 -19.50 -3.59
N PHE A 200 -17.19 -18.48 -4.37
CA PHE A 200 -16.47 -17.31 -3.86
C PHE A 200 -17.37 -16.29 -3.17
N GLY A 201 -18.68 -16.29 -3.42
CA GLY A 201 -19.65 -15.41 -2.80
C GLY A 201 -19.60 -13.93 -3.19
N SER A 202 -18.50 -13.46 -3.80
CA SER A 202 -18.39 -12.07 -4.30
C SER A 202 -17.29 -11.90 -5.33
N PHE A 203 -17.39 -10.85 -6.16
CA PHE A 203 -16.34 -10.48 -7.10
C PHE A 203 -15.04 -10.08 -6.37
N HIS A 204 -15.14 -9.39 -5.23
CA HIS A 204 -13.99 -9.08 -4.39
C HIS A 204 -13.24 -10.34 -3.96
N GLN A 205 -13.96 -11.36 -3.49
CA GLN A 205 -13.36 -12.61 -3.04
C GLN A 205 -12.64 -13.34 -4.17
N VAL A 206 -13.16 -13.32 -5.39
CA VAL A 206 -12.50 -13.91 -6.56
C VAL A 206 -11.17 -13.23 -6.84
N ILE A 207 -11.20 -11.89 -6.96
CA ILE A 207 -9.97 -11.13 -7.22
C ILE A 207 -8.96 -11.34 -6.09
N TYR A 208 -9.42 -11.27 -4.83
CA TYR A 208 -8.57 -11.51 -3.67
C TYR A 208 -7.97 -12.93 -3.69
N SER A 209 -8.74 -13.97 -4.00
CA SER A 209 -8.29 -15.36 -4.04
C SER A 209 -7.26 -15.63 -5.15
N ILE A 210 -7.41 -15.00 -6.32
CA ILE A 210 -6.42 -15.09 -7.41
C ILE A 210 -5.08 -14.54 -6.95
N VAL A 211 -5.07 -13.50 -6.11
CA VAL A 211 -3.85 -12.90 -5.59
C VAL A 211 -3.32 -13.68 -4.37
N SER A 212 -4.18 -14.12 -3.45
CA SER A 212 -3.79 -14.74 -2.18
C SER A 212 -3.39 -16.21 -2.31
N THR A 213 -4.02 -16.97 -3.22
CA THR A 213 -3.78 -18.42 -3.33
C THR A 213 -2.31 -18.80 -3.66
N PRO A 214 -1.63 -18.15 -4.63
CA PRO A 214 -0.21 -18.40 -4.87
C PRO A 214 0.66 -18.04 -3.66
N LEU A 215 0.28 -17.02 -2.91
CA LEU A 215 1.03 -16.55 -1.75
C LEU A 215 0.97 -17.55 -0.60
N ASN A 216 -0.19 -18.20 -0.38
CA ASN A 216 -0.36 -19.23 0.66
C ASN A 216 0.49 -20.48 0.41
N ALA A 217 0.64 -20.89 -0.86
CA ALA A 217 1.44 -22.07 -1.22
C ALA A 217 2.93 -21.90 -0.94
N VAL A 218 3.42 -20.67 -0.80
CA VAL A 218 4.84 -20.34 -0.69
C VAL A 218 5.23 -19.95 0.75
N GLY A 219 4.27 -19.66 1.63
CA GLY A 219 4.48 -19.01 2.94
C GLY A 219 5.11 -19.86 4.06
N SER A 220 5.39 -21.15 3.86
CA SER A 220 5.75 -22.06 4.98
C SER A 220 7.25 -22.17 5.28
N ASN A 221 8.14 -21.52 4.54
CA ASN A 221 9.59 -21.57 4.76
C ASN A 221 10.26 -20.21 4.53
N VAL A 222 11.56 -20.11 4.82
CA VAL A 222 12.29 -18.84 4.67
C VAL A 222 12.26 -18.29 3.25
N PHE A 223 12.36 -19.15 2.24
CA PHE A 223 12.24 -18.73 0.83
C PHE A 223 10.82 -18.29 0.50
N GLY A 224 9.82 -19.01 0.97
CA GLY A 224 8.43 -18.63 0.82
C GLY A 224 8.12 -17.31 1.48
N TYR A 225 8.59 -17.09 2.69
CA TYR A 225 8.46 -15.81 3.37
C TYR A 225 9.20 -14.69 2.62
N TRP A 226 10.42 -14.95 2.11
CA TRP A 226 11.14 -13.98 1.30
C TRP A 226 10.35 -13.58 0.04
N ILE A 227 9.74 -14.55 -0.66
CA ILE A 227 8.87 -14.25 -1.81
C ILE A 227 7.69 -13.38 -1.38
N LEU A 228 7.02 -13.69 -0.26
CA LEU A 228 5.92 -12.87 0.25
C LEU A 228 6.38 -11.43 0.53
N VAL A 229 7.55 -11.26 1.13
CA VAL A 229 8.11 -9.93 1.42
C VAL A 229 8.50 -9.19 0.14
N VAL A 230 9.12 -9.87 -0.83
CA VAL A 230 9.43 -9.29 -2.15
C VAL A 230 8.14 -8.91 -2.89
N VAL A 231 7.10 -9.74 -2.84
CA VAL A 231 5.79 -9.40 -3.42
C VAL A 231 5.17 -8.21 -2.70
N LEU A 232 5.26 -8.14 -1.37
CA LEU A 232 4.78 -7.02 -0.57
C LEU A 232 5.42 -5.70 -1.03
N TYR A 233 6.74 -5.66 -1.15
CA TYR A 233 7.44 -4.46 -1.64
C TYR A 233 7.28 -4.24 -3.13
N GLY A 234 7.11 -5.29 -3.92
CA GLY A 234 6.74 -5.21 -5.33
C GLY A 234 5.37 -4.56 -5.54
N LEU A 235 4.40 -4.88 -4.69
CA LEU A 235 3.09 -4.22 -4.70
C LEU A 235 3.21 -2.75 -4.32
N TRP A 236 3.97 -2.42 -3.28
CA TRP A 236 4.29 -1.05 -2.94
C TRP A 236 4.95 -0.31 -4.11
N PHE A 237 5.88 -0.96 -4.80
CA PHE A 237 6.49 -0.41 -6.00
C PHE A 237 5.47 -0.14 -7.11
N CYS A 238 4.44 -0.98 -7.24
CA CYS A 238 3.32 -0.76 -8.17
C CYS A 238 2.28 0.23 -7.66
N GLY A 239 2.50 0.87 -6.51
CA GLY A 239 1.55 1.82 -5.91
C GLY A 239 0.40 1.17 -5.14
N ILE A 240 0.49 -0.13 -4.87
CA ILE A 240 -0.49 -0.89 -4.10
C ILE A 240 0.05 -1.06 -2.69
N HIS A 241 -0.77 -0.79 -1.67
CA HIS A 241 -0.34 -0.92 -0.28
C HIS A 241 -0.01 -2.38 0.07
N GLY A 242 1.26 -2.77 -0.17
CA GLY A 242 1.71 -4.15 -0.01
C GLY A 242 1.47 -4.72 1.39
N GLY A 243 1.74 -3.91 2.43
CA GLY A 243 1.52 -4.32 3.82
C GLY A 243 0.08 -4.68 4.12
N MET A 244 -0.89 -3.91 3.64
CA MET A 244 -2.31 -4.21 3.86
C MET A 244 -2.83 -5.33 2.95
N THR A 245 -2.20 -5.55 1.79
CA THR A 245 -2.60 -6.60 0.85
C THR A 245 -2.02 -7.97 1.23
N VAL A 246 -0.74 -8.03 1.50
CA VAL A 246 -0.01 -9.27 1.84
C VAL A 246 0.09 -9.49 3.35
N GLY A 247 0.05 -8.41 4.13
CA GLY A 247 0.15 -8.44 5.59
C GLY A 247 -0.86 -9.38 6.26
N PRO A 248 -2.16 -9.32 5.94
CA PRO A 248 -3.14 -10.27 6.47
C PRO A 248 -2.81 -11.72 6.16
N ILE A 249 -2.23 -12.01 4.99
CA ILE A 249 -1.80 -13.35 4.60
C ILE A 249 -0.60 -13.79 5.43
N ILE A 250 0.41 -12.91 5.57
CA ILE A 250 1.57 -13.15 6.44
C ILE A 250 1.11 -13.39 7.87
N MET A 251 0.22 -12.55 8.38
CA MET A 251 -0.35 -12.69 9.73
C MET A 251 -1.06 -14.03 9.90
N MET A 252 -1.94 -14.41 8.98
CA MET A 252 -2.68 -15.67 9.02
C MET A 252 -1.75 -16.89 9.01
N LEU A 253 -0.70 -16.87 8.19
CA LEU A 253 0.26 -17.99 8.07
C LEU A 253 1.17 -18.15 9.29
N PHE A 254 1.55 -17.04 9.92
CA PHE A 254 2.57 -17.08 10.97
C PHE A 254 2.01 -16.80 12.38
N MET A 255 0.75 -16.40 12.52
CA MET A 255 0.13 -16.06 13.81
C MET A 255 0.21 -17.21 14.81
N GLN A 256 -0.09 -18.46 14.37
CA GLN A 256 -0.02 -19.61 15.25
C GLN A 256 1.41 -19.83 15.75
N LEU A 257 2.40 -19.74 14.87
CA LEU A 257 3.82 -19.92 15.23
C LEU A 257 4.29 -18.84 16.20
N GLN A 258 3.81 -17.60 16.02
CA GLN A 258 4.09 -16.49 16.93
C GLN A 258 3.47 -16.74 18.31
N MET A 259 2.24 -17.23 18.37
CA MET A 259 1.55 -17.54 19.63
C MET A 259 2.21 -18.72 20.35
N ASP A 260 2.66 -19.76 19.66
CA ASP A 260 3.37 -20.88 20.23
C ASP A 260 4.70 -20.43 20.88
N ASN A 261 5.47 -19.61 20.17
CA ASN A 261 6.71 -19.03 20.71
C ASN A 261 6.44 -18.11 21.90
N MET A 262 5.39 -17.28 21.84
CA MET A 262 5.02 -16.40 22.95
C MET A 262 4.61 -17.20 24.19
N THR A 263 3.84 -18.27 24.03
CA THR A 263 3.42 -19.14 25.12
C THR A 263 4.63 -19.85 25.75
N ALA A 264 5.53 -20.37 24.93
CA ALA A 264 6.77 -20.98 25.40
C ALA A 264 7.66 -19.99 26.15
N TYR A 265 7.80 -18.76 25.61
CA TYR A 265 8.56 -17.68 26.26
C TYR A 265 7.99 -17.31 27.63
N GLN A 266 6.68 -17.13 27.74
CA GLN A 266 6.01 -16.83 29.02
C GLN A 266 6.17 -17.95 30.05
N SER A 267 6.28 -19.20 29.56
CA SER A 267 6.48 -20.39 30.41
C SER A 267 7.96 -20.72 30.69
N ASN A 268 8.89 -19.85 30.27
CA ASN A 268 10.35 -20.10 30.30
C ASN A 268 10.77 -21.42 29.64
N MET A 269 10.04 -21.85 28.60
CA MET A 269 10.34 -23.03 27.82
C MET A 269 11.14 -22.67 26.55
N PRO A 270 11.91 -23.60 25.99
CA PRO A 270 12.58 -23.38 24.71
C PRO A 270 11.56 -23.02 23.61
N LEU A 271 11.90 -22.01 22.80
CA LEU A 271 11.02 -21.57 21.70
C LEU A 271 10.94 -22.65 20.62
N PRO A 272 9.72 -23.15 20.27
CA PRO A 272 9.57 -24.27 19.35
C PRO A 272 9.87 -23.89 17.90
N HIS A 273 9.65 -22.63 17.51
CA HIS A 273 9.74 -22.22 16.11
C HIS A 273 10.90 -21.26 15.87
N LYS A 274 11.82 -21.66 14.99
CA LYS A 274 12.95 -20.82 14.54
C LYS A 274 12.48 -19.66 13.65
N PHE A 275 11.39 -19.86 12.95
CA PHE A 275 10.89 -18.95 11.92
C PHE A 275 9.39 -18.70 12.14
N ILE A 276 9.05 -17.45 12.38
CA ILE A 276 7.68 -17.00 12.70
C ILE A 276 7.23 -15.80 11.86
N GLY A 277 7.86 -15.58 10.69
CA GLY A 277 7.52 -14.45 9.82
C GLY A 277 7.89 -13.07 10.38
N ASP A 278 8.98 -13.00 11.13
CA ASP A 278 9.36 -11.86 11.96
C ASP A 278 10.37 -10.88 11.34
N ALA A 279 10.90 -11.19 10.14
CA ALA A 279 11.95 -10.37 9.53
C ALA A 279 11.49 -8.95 9.12
N LEU A 280 10.19 -8.70 9.00
CA LEU A 280 9.65 -7.35 8.75
C LEU A 280 9.88 -6.37 9.91
N SER A 281 10.13 -6.87 11.11
CA SER A 281 10.44 -6.02 12.27
C SER A 281 11.81 -5.35 12.19
N PHE A 282 12.67 -5.75 11.26
CA PHE A 282 14.05 -5.26 11.15
C PHE A 282 14.23 -4.02 10.26
N GLY A 283 13.25 -3.15 10.13
CA GLY A 283 13.44 -1.82 9.53
C GLY A 283 13.69 -1.85 8.02
N THR A 284 12.94 -2.68 7.32
CA THR A 284 12.95 -2.70 5.85
C THR A 284 12.10 -1.59 5.23
N GLY A 285 11.43 -0.77 6.06
CA GLY A 285 10.64 0.38 5.62
C GLY A 285 11.47 1.51 5.00
N SER A 286 10.88 2.68 4.89
CA SER A 286 11.50 3.83 4.19
C SER A 286 12.58 4.54 4.99
N ILE A 287 12.68 4.34 6.32
CA ILE A 287 13.61 5.10 7.16
C ILE A 287 15.09 4.97 6.75
N PRO A 288 15.62 3.80 6.30
CA PRO A 288 16.99 3.73 5.80
C PRO A 288 17.20 4.59 4.54
N LEU A 289 16.22 4.63 3.64
CA LEU A 289 16.24 5.50 2.47
C LEU A 289 16.23 6.97 2.86
N VAL A 290 15.36 7.35 3.81
CA VAL A 290 15.27 8.73 4.31
C VAL A 290 16.61 9.18 4.89
N ILE A 291 17.29 8.35 5.68
CA ILE A 291 18.62 8.67 6.21
C ILE A 291 19.64 8.81 5.08
N ALA A 292 19.65 7.88 4.11
CA ALA A 292 20.53 8.00 2.95
C ALA A 292 20.28 9.30 2.16
N ALA A 293 19.01 9.67 1.97
CA ALA A 293 18.62 10.88 1.27
C ALA A 293 18.99 12.16 2.03
N LEU A 294 18.76 12.21 3.34
CA LEU A 294 19.15 13.36 4.18
C LEU A 294 20.65 13.62 4.16
N ILE A 295 21.46 12.56 4.05
CA ILE A 295 22.92 12.68 4.04
C ILE A 295 23.45 13.04 2.64
N PHE A 296 22.92 12.46 1.58
CA PHE A 296 23.52 12.48 0.26
C PHE A 296 22.78 13.31 -0.79
N CYS A 297 21.47 13.63 -0.61
CA CYS A 297 20.75 14.48 -1.56
C CYS A 297 21.17 15.94 -1.48
N LYS A 298 21.22 16.59 -2.64
CA LYS A 298 21.50 18.02 -2.82
C LYS A 298 20.28 18.78 -3.30
N SER A 299 19.37 18.18 -4.06
CA SER A 299 18.14 18.81 -4.55
C SER A 299 17.22 19.20 -3.40
N GLU A 300 16.61 20.38 -3.50
CA GLU A 300 15.70 20.90 -2.46
C GLU A 300 14.40 20.11 -2.42
N SER A 301 13.94 19.59 -3.56
CA SER A 301 12.76 18.71 -3.64
C SER A 301 12.98 17.43 -2.81
N CYS A 302 14.11 16.74 -3.01
CA CYS A 302 14.43 15.53 -2.25
C CYS A 302 14.56 15.81 -0.75
N LYS A 303 15.29 16.88 -0.38
CA LYS A 303 15.48 17.27 1.02
C LYS A 303 14.17 17.62 1.74
N SER A 304 13.30 18.37 1.08
CA SER A 304 12.03 18.80 1.67
C SER A 304 11.14 17.61 1.97
N ILE A 305 11.00 16.69 1.02
CA ILE A 305 10.20 15.48 1.20
C ILE A 305 10.77 14.58 2.28
N THR A 306 12.09 14.37 2.29
CA THR A 306 12.73 13.50 3.30
C THR A 306 12.66 14.09 4.70
N ARG A 307 12.76 15.41 4.87
CA ARG A 307 12.55 16.06 6.17
C ARG A 307 11.11 15.88 6.68
N LEU A 308 10.11 16.06 5.81
CA LEU A 308 8.71 15.85 6.17
C LEU A 308 8.40 14.38 6.45
N GLY A 309 8.98 13.46 5.68
CA GLY A 309 8.78 12.02 5.79
C GLY A 309 9.57 11.37 6.94
N PHE A 310 10.57 12.05 7.53
CA PHE A 310 11.45 11.47 8.55
C PHE A 310 10.67 10.94 9.76
N LEU A 311 9.87 11.81 10.38
CA LEU A 311 9.16 11.45 11.61
C LEU A 311 8.12 10.34 11.38
N PRO A 312 7.27 10.38 10.36
CA PRO A 312 6.40 9.25 10.02
C PRO A 312 7.17 7.95 9.76
N ALA A 313 8.21 7.99 8.93
CA ALA A 313 9.01 6.82 8.59
C ALA A 313 9.71 6.20 9.81
N PHE A 314 10.15 7.04 10.76
CA PHE A 314 10.75 6.58 12.01
C PHE A 314 9.79 5.70 12.83
N PHE A 315 8.49 5.93 12.72
CA PHE A 315 7.45 5.14 13.36
C PHE A 315 6.76 4.12 12.42
N GLY A 316 7.39 3.80 11.29
CA GLY A 316 6.89 2.79 10.36
C GLY A 316 5.75 3.24 9.46
N VAL A 317 5.49 4.57 9.36
CA VAL A 317 4.53 5.15 8.43
C VAL A 317 5.30 5.62 7.20
N ASP A 318 5.38 4.74 6.21
CA ASP A 318 6.26 4.89 5.05
C ASP A 318 5.62 5.66 3.89
N GLU A 319 4.30 5.80 3.87
CA GLU A 319 3.52 6.39 2.79
C GLU A 319 4.01 7.78 2.37
N PRO A 320 4.30 8.71 3.30
CA PRO A 320 4.78 10.03 2.92
C PRO A 320 6.07 10.00 2.11
N VAL A 321 6.92 9.01 2.36
CA VAL A 321 8.18 8.81 1.65
C VAL A 321 7.92 8.13 0.30
N TYR A 322 7.15 7.06 0.28
CA TYR A 322 6.88 6.27 -0.94
C TYR A 322 6.16 7.09 -2.00
N PHE A 323 5.21 7.93 -1.59
CA PHE A 323 4.49 8.81 -2.51
C PHE A 323 5.22 10.14 -2.75
N GLY A 324 5.86 10.69 -1.75
CA GLY A 324 6.55 11.98 -1.85
C GLY A 324 7.84 11.93 -2.68
N LEU A 325 8.69 10.94 -2.45
CA LEU A 325 9.87 10.66 -3.29
C LEU A 325 9.47 9.77 -4.46
N PRO A 326 8.72 10.15 -5.46
CA PRO A 326 8.04 9.26 -6.42
C PRO A 326 8.78 7.94 -6.62
N MET A 327 8.75 7.08 -5.59
CA MET A 327 9.38 5.75 -5.59
C MET A 327 8.56 4.76 -6.38
N ILE A 328 7.24 5.01 -6.41
CA ILE A 328 6.27 4.16 -7.10
C ILE A 328 6.57 4.19 -8.59
N LEU A 329 6.73 2.98 -9.15
CA LEU A 329 7.06 2.73 -10.55
C LEU A 329 8.36 3.43 -11.03
N ASN A 330 9.20 3.86 -10.10
CA ASN A 330 10.51 4.40 -10.41
C ASN A 330 11.58 3.31 -10.36
N PRO A 331 12.11 2.85 -11.52
CA PRO A 331 13.05 1.74 -11.58
C PRO A 331 14.35 1.95 -10.78
N ILE A 332 14.71 3.19 -10.48
CA ILE A 332 15.88 3.49 -9.65
C ILE A 332 15.73 2.84 -8.26
N PHE A 333 14.51 2.85 -7.70
CA PHE A 333 14.25 2.31 -6.38
C PHE A 333 13.87 0.82 -6.38
N PHE A 334 13.60 0.21 -7.53
CA PHE A 334 13.19 -1.19 -7.60
C PHE A 334 14.21 -2.13 -6.95
N ILE A 335 15.46 -2.02 -7.35
CA ILE A 335 16.53 -2.92 -6.85
C ILE A 335 16.76 -2.76 -5.35
N PRO A 336 17.03 -1.56 -4.80
CA PRO A 336 17.31 -1.43 -3.37
C PRO A 336 16.09 -1.69 -2.50
N TRP A 337 14.91 -1.29 -2.93
CA TRP A 337 13.68 -1.37 -2.15
C TRP A 337 13.02 -2.74 -2.22
N VAL A 338 12.84 -3.29 -3.43
CA VAL A 338 12.08 -4.54 -3.64
C VAL A 338 12.96 -5.78 -3.48
N LEU A 339 14.24 -5.69 -3.81
CA LEU A 339 15.12 -6.84 -3.81
C LEU A 339 16.14 -6.83 -2.67
N ILE A 340 16.98 -5.77 -2.55
CA ILE A 340 18.09 -5.79 -1.59
C ILE A 340 17.58 -5.76 -0.15
N ALA A 341 16.75 -4.80 0.22
CA ALA A 341 16.29 -4.63 1.60
C ALA A 341 15.56 -5.89 2.12
N PRO A 342 14.59 -6.48 1.41
CA PRO A 342 13.96 -7.74 1.82
C PRO A 342 14.93 -8.91 1.89
N THR A 343 15.84 -9.03 0.93
CA THR A 343 16.77 -10.16 0.86
C THR A 343 17.74 -10.14 2.05
N VAL A 344 18.35 -8.98 2.30
CA VAL A 344 19.29 -8.84 3.43
C VAL A 344 18.55 -9.00 4.77
N SER A 345 17.34 -8.47 4.90
CA SER A 345 16.55 -8.61 6.12
C SER A 345 16.16 -10.07 6.38
N VAL A 346 15.59 -10.76 5.42
CA VAL A 346 15.09 -12.14 5.60
C VAL A 346 16.24 -13.12 5.75
N PHE A 347 17.15 -13.17 4.79
CA PHE A 347 18.24 -14.15 4.82
C PHE A 347 19.32 -13.79 5.85
N GLY A 348 19.65 -12.52 6.03
CA GLY A 348 20.59 -12.08 7.06
C GLY A 348 20.12 -12.49 8.45
N THR A 349 18.85 -12.21 8.77
CA THR A 349 18.25 -12.63 10.05
C THR A 349 18.24 -14.16 10.18
N HIS A 350 17.86 -14.89 9.12
CA HIS A 350 17.82 -16.34 9.13
C HIS A 350 19.21 -16.97 9.32
N ILE A 351 20.24 -16.44 8.64
CA ILE A 351 21.61 -16.88 8.78
C ILE A 351 22.09 -16.70 10.24
N LEU A 352 21.88 -15.53 10.83
CA LEU A 352 22.29 -15.27 12.21
C LEU A 352 21.60 -16.18 13.23
N LYS A 353 20.31 -16.51 13.01
CA LYS A 353 19.61 -17.52 13.82
C LYS A 353 20.21 -18.91 13.65
N THR A 354 20.57 -19.27 12.41
CA THR A 354 21.11 -20.62 12.10
C THR A 354 22.48 -20.84 12.71
N ILE A 355 23.34 -19.81 12.71
CA ILE A 355 24.68 -19.90 13.31
C ILE A 355 24.69 -19.58 14.82
N GLY A 356 23.52 -19.31 15.41
CA GLY A 356 23.38 -19.10 16.86
C GLY A 356 23.79 -17.73 17.38
N LEU A 357 24.08 -16.76 16.51
CA LEU A 357 24.40 -15.38 16.90
C LEU A 357 23.15 -14.55 17.25
N LEU A 358 22.00 -14.94 16.75
CA LEU A 358 20.71 -14.35 17.10
C LEU A 358 19.79 -15.45 17.61
N GLY A 359 19.13 -15.22 18.73
CA GLY A 359 18.10 -16.10 19.27
C GLY A 359 16.86 -16.20 18.36
N TYR A 360 15.90 -17.04 18.73
CA TYR A 360 14.62 -17.10 18.06
C TYR A 360 13.73 -15.94 18.55
N ALA A 361 12.88 -15.44 17.67
CA ALA A 361 11.92 -14.43 18.06
C ALA A 361 10.88 -15.01 19.02
N ASN A 362 10.65 -14.33 20.13
CA ASN A 362 9.70 -14.75 21.16
C ASN A 362 8.23 -14.45 20.82
N GLY A 363 7.95 -13.71 19.73
CA GLY A 363 6.60 -13.37 19.32
C GLY A 363 5.93 -12.21 20.07
N THR A 364 6.60 -11.61 21.09
CA THR A 364 5.98 -10.58 21.95
C THR A 364 5.70 -9.25 21.25
N ALA A 365 6.45 -8.89 20.21
CA ALA A 365 6.18 -7.69 19.45
C ALA A 365 4.92 -7.82 18.58
N GLY A 366 4.60 -9.03 18.13
CA GLY A 366 3.38 -9.32 17.37
C GLY A 366 3.12 -8.35 16.22
N SER A 367 1.86 -8.04 15.96
CA SER A 367 1.43 -7.04 14.96
C SER A 367 1.75 -5.59 15.37
N ASN A 368 2.06 -5.34 16.64
CA ASN A 368 2.38 -3.99 17.14
C ASN A 368 3.78 -3.54 16.71
N ALA A 369 4.65 -4.47 16.29
CA ALA A 369 6.00 -4.13 15.82
C ALA A 369 6.01 -3.22 14.58
N ALA A 370 4.97 -3.27 13.78
CA ALA A 370 4.86 -2.45 12.56
C ALA A 370 4.75 -0.94 12.83
N ASN A 371 4.24 -0.55 14.01
CA ASN A 371 4.02 0.85 14.39
C ASN A 371 5.04 1.35 15.43
N LEU A 372 6.04 0.53 15.76
CA LEU A 372 7.12 0.92 16.66
C LEU A 372 8.37 1.25 15.86
N PRO A 373 9.23 2.16 16.37
CA PRO A 373 10.58 2.27 15.84
C PRO A 373 11.23 0.89 15.75
N PHE A 374 11.86 0.56 14.63
CA PHE A 374 12.35 -0.80 14.35
C PHE A 374 13.20 -1.40 15.48
N PHE A 375 14.01 -0.57 16.15
CA PHE A 375 14.86 -1.02 17.25
C PHE A 375 14.05 -1.44 18.49
N VAL A 376 12.88 -0.86 18.74
CA VAL A 376 12.00 -1.24 19.85
C VAL A 376 11.36 -2.61 19.58
N GLY A 377 10.78 -2.81 18.39
CA GLY A 377 10.19 -4.09 18.00
C GLY A 377 11.22 -5.23 18.01
N ASN A 378 12.43 -4.94 17.53
CA ASN A 378 13.52 -5.91 17.53
C ASN A 378 13.99 -6.28 18.96
N MET A 379 14.09 -5.28 19.84
CA MET A 379 14.42 -5.52 21.23
C MET A 379 13.34 -6.35 21.95
N MET A 380 12.07 -6.11 21.67
CA MET A 380 10.96 -6.89 22.22
C MET A 380 11.03 -8.36 21.78
N ASN A 381 11.26 -8.62 20.50
CA ASN A 381 11.27 -9.98 19.94
C ASN A 381 12.54 -10.77 20.24
N TYR A 382 13.70 -10.12 20.38
CA TYR A 382 15.01 -10.78 20.40
C TYR A 382 15.94 -10.28 21.53
N GLY A 383 15.49 -9.33 22.34
CA GLY A 383 16.34 -8.70 23.34
C GLY A 383 17.47 -7.87 22.71
N ILE A 384 18.60 -7.77 23.44
CA ILE A 384 19.78 -6.97 23.04
C ILE A 384 20.37 -7.44 21.71
N GLY A 385 20.37 -8.76 21.43
CA GLY A 385 20.84 -9.30 20.16
C GLY A 385 20.05 -8.75 18.95
N GLY A 386 18.72 -8.65 19.10
CA GLY A 386 17.86 -8.04 18.09
C GLY A 386 18.09 -6.54 17.91
N LEU A 387 18.37 -5.84 19.00
CA LEU A 387 18.71 -4.41 18.95
C LEU A 387 20.00 -4.19 18.13
N ILE A 388 21.06 -4.95 18.43
CA ILE A 388 22.35 -4.86 17.74
C ILE A 388 22.18 -5.21 16.26
N TRP A 389 21.53 -6.33 15.98
CA TRP A 389 21.30 -6.77 14.60
C TRP A 389 20.44 -5.75 13.83
N GLY A 390 19.43 -5.18 14.47
CA GLY A 390 18.59 -4.15 13.86
C GLY A 390 19.40 -2.94 13.39
N PHE A 391 20.33 -2.44 14.19
CA PHE A 391 21.20 -1.33 13.79
C PHE A 391 22.21 -1.71 12.70
N VAL A 392 22.79 -2.92 12.77
CA VAL A 392 23.72 -3.41 11.74
C VAL A 392 22.99 -3.54 10.40
N LEU A 393 21.81 -4.17 10.40
CA LEU A 393 20.99 -4.33 9.21
C LEU A 393 20.57 -2.97 8.63
N PHE A 394 20.15 -2.06 9.51
CA PHE A 394 19.81 -0.69 9.14
C PHE A 394 20.97 -0.01 8.40
N ALA A 395 22.19 -0.07 8.94
CA ALA A 395 23.37 0.49 8.30
C ALA A 395 23.66 -0.15 6.92
N ILE A 396 23.53 -1.47 6.81
CA ILE A 396 23.70 -2.19 5.53
C ILE A 396 22.70 -1.68 4.48
N ILE A 397 21.43 -1.52 4.87
CA ILE A 397 20.38 -1.06 3.95
C ILE A 397 20.60 0.41 3.57
N VAL A 398 21.00 1.29 4.52
CA VAL A 398 21.37 2.69 4.22
C VAL A 398 22.47 2.73 3.17
N ILE A 399 23.55 1.95 3.36
CA ILE A 399 24.66 1.87 2.40
C ILE A 399 24.18 1.38 1.03
N ALA A 400 23.29 0.39 1.00
CA ALA A 400 22.73 -0.13 -0.23
C ALA A 400 21.91 0.92 -1.00
N TYR A 401 21.25 1.86 -0.32
CA TYR A 401 20.50 2.95 -0.97
C TYR A 401 21.39 4.05 -1.57
N ILE A 402 22.63 4.25 -1.10
CA ILE A 402 23.49 5.39 -1.49
C ILE A 402 23.63 5.55 -3.03
N PRO A 403 23.98 4.52 -3.82
CA PRO A 403 24.15 4.72 -5.26
C PRO A 403 22.85 5.09 -5.97
N PHE A 404 21.73 4.57 -5.49
CA PHE A 404 20.42 4.80 -6.11
C PHE A 404 19.88 6.18 -5.75
N ILE A 405 20.03 6.61 -4.51
CA ILE A 405 19.58 7.94 -4.08
C ILE A 405 20.41 9.04 -4.74
N LYS A 406 21.72 8.82 -4.97
CA LYS A 406 22.55 9.75 -5.74
C LYS A 406 22.12 9.84 -7.21
N ALA A 407 21.72 8.71 -7.81
CA ALA A 407 21.20 8.70 -9.19
C ALA A 407 19.86 9.46 -9.28
N TYR A 408 18.98 9.27 -8.32
CA TYR A 408 17.72 9.99 -8.22
C TYR A 408 17.93 11.50 -8.02
N ASP A 409 18.82 11.88 -7.09
CA ASP A 409 19.15 13.28 -6.78
C ASP A 409 19.69 14.02 -8.02
N LYS A 410 20.53 13.38 -8.82
CA LYS A 410 21.00 13.93 -10.09
C LYS A 410 19.85 14.28 -11.02
N GLN A 411 18.86 13.39 -11.17
CA GLN A 411 17.67 13.67 -12.00
C GLN A 411 16.84 14.82 -11.45
N MET A 412 16.74 14.97 -10.13
CA MET A 412 15.99 16.06 -9.51
C MET A 412 16.71 17.41 -9.70
N LEU A 413 18.02 17.44 -9.53
CA LEU A 413 18.81 18.66 -9.79
C LEU A 413 18.69 19.14 -11.24
N GLU A 414 18.75 18.22 -12.22
CA GLU A 414 18.55 18.56 -13.64
C GLU A 414 17.14 19.13 -13.92
N LYS A 415 16.10 18.65 -13.20
CA LYS A 415 14.75 19.18 -13.31
C LYS A 415 14.62 20.55 -12.65
N GLU A 416 15.21 20.74 -11.48
CA GLU A 416 15.21 22.02 -10.76
C GLU A 416 15.88 23.13 -11.59
N GLN A 417 17.02 22.81 -12.24
CA GLN A 417 17.72 23.74 -13.13
C GLN A 417 16.88 24.16 -14.34
N LYS A 418 16.22 23.20 -15.02
CA LYS A 418 15.33 23.49 -16.16
C LYS A 418 14.06 24.29 -15.79
N THR A 419 13.67 24.27 -14.53
CA THR A 419 12.50 25.03 -14.07
C THR A 419 12.89 26.46 -13.65
N ALA A 420 14.17 26.68 -13.35
CA ALA A 420 14.73 27.99 -13.00
C ALA A 420 15.16 28.82 -14.23
N GLU A 421 15.32 28.20 -15.41
CA GLU A 421 15.47 28.83 -16.73
C GLU A 421 14.11 29.14 -17.35
#